data_3d6e87a0faaa2f2bb6eb1c86c72b4177
#
_entry.id   3d6e87a0faaa2f2bb6eb1c86c72b4177
#
_cell.length_a   1.000
_cell.length_b   1.000
_cell.length_c   1.000
_cell.angle_alpha   90.00
_cell.angle_beta   90.00
_cell.angle_gamma   90.00
#
_symmetry.space_group_name_H-M   'P 1'
#
loop_
_entity.id
_entity.type
_entity.pdbx_description
1 polymer ?
#
loop_
_entity_poly.entity_id
_entity_poly.type
_entity_poly.pdbx_seq_one_letter_code
_entity_poly.pdbx_strand_id
1 'polypeptide(L)'
;MTDLSLVGIVGGGGYIGGAIARELSKKHVVKVIDIREPTWNIKDYNISFCRCDIRMFDCVQECLQDVDVAIHTAIIQIPRINEEKRLGFEINYVGTMNVCEAVYRSPKVRGLILTGTWHVFGESGLAGVVDESFGYRPDKVEDRARLYVFSKIAQEVIVRYYDEMSDKVYGVVRLGTVLGEGMPEKTATNIFIERGLRGESLTPFKHSMYRPMLYVDVRDVVRSFDIYVNKILNNEVEMRGSSLSRVLNLVYPEPVTILELAEIVRDTIARLTNGKIVPKIEIVDQGLQPLFTEDSKYKFKVDISKTIKFLGIEKLIEPRRSIEDLVKIRLQHRM
;
A
#
# COMPACT_ATOMS: atom_id res chain seq x y z
N MET A 1 8.30 -4.72 34.00
CA MET A 1 8.36 -3.93 32.76
C MET A 1 8.24 -4.94 31.65
N THR A 2 7.17 -4.91 30.87
CA THR A 2 7.09 -5.75 29.67
C THR A 2 8.13 -5.23 28.71
N ASP A 3 9.11 -6.07 28.34
CA ASP A 3 10.11 -5.72 27.32
C ASP A 3 9.37 -5.32 26.04
N LEU A 4 9.71 -4.12 25.50
CA LEU A 4 9.14 -3.64 24.25
C LEU A 4 9.55 -4.58 23.13
N SER A 5 8.60 -5.06 22.34
CA SER A 5 8.88 -5.89 21.17
C SER A 5 9.64 -5.11 20.10
N LEU A 6 10.56 -5.77 19.40
CA LEU A 6 11.32 -5.21 18.29
C LEU A 6 10.64 -5.56 16.96
N VAL A 7 10.17 -4.55 16.23
CA VAL A 7 9.57 -4.72 14.91
C VAL A 7 10.54 -4.29 13.81
N GLY A 8 10.88 -5.20 12.91
CA GLY A 8 11.74 -4.92 11.74
C GLY A 8 10.91 -4.52 10.53
N ILE A 9 11.23 -3.38 9.89
CA ILE A 9 10.51 -2.90 8.69
C ILE A 9 11.46 -2.83 7.51
N VAL A 10 11.38 -3.84 6.65
CA VAL A 10 12.14 -3.94 5.40
C VAL A 10 11.52 -3.03 4.36
N GLY A 11 12.30 -2.06 3.85
CA GLY A 11 11.80 -0.95 3.03
C GLY A 11 11.25 0.20 3.87
N GLY A 12 11.64 0.30 5.15
CA GLY A 12 11.13 1.30 6.09
C GLY A 12 11.53 2.74 5.79
N GLY A 13 12.46 2.97 4.88
CA GLY A 13 12.79 4.32 4.36
C GLY A 13 11.79 4.87 3.34
N GLY A 14 10.90 4.02 2.79
CA GLY A 14 9.87 4.41 1.83
C GLY A 14 8.64 5.07 2.47
N TYR A 15 7.70 5.51 1.62
CA TYR A 15 6.46 6.18 2.06
C TYR A 15 5.66 5.35 3.07
N ILE A 16 5.23 4.16 2.67
CA ILE A 16 4.37 3.29 3.50
C ILE A 16 5.18 2.75 4.69
N GLY A 17 6.38 2.23 4.43
CA GLY A 17 7.24 1.68 5.49
C GLY A 17 7.60 2.72 6.54
N GLY A 18 7.91 3.95 6.13
CA GLY A 18 8.20 5.05 7.04
C GLY A 18 6.97 5.52 7.85
N ALA A 19 5.78 5.52 7.24
CA ALA A 19 4.55 5.82 7.97
C ALA A 19 4.27 4.75 9.06
N ILE A 20 4.42 3.48 8.71
CA ILE A 20 4.28 2.35 9.66
C ILE A 20 5.35 2.45 10.76
N ALA A 21 6.62 2.75 10.40
CA ALA A 21 7.71 2.86 11.36
C ALA A 21 7.43 3.92 12.44
N ARG A 22 7.02 5.11 12.03
CA ARG A 22 6.69 6.21 12.95
C ARG A 22 5.50 5.87 13.86
N GLU A 23 4.49 5.18 13.36
CA GLU A 23 3.34 4.80 14.19
C GLU A 23 3.72 3.73 15.21
N LEU A 24 4.37 2.64 14.75
CA LEU A 24 4.75 1.54 15.62
C LEU A 24 5.78 1.95 16.68
N SER A 25 6.65 2.92 16.40
CA SER A 25 7.65 3.40 17.35
C SER A 25 7.07 4.07 18.61
N LYS A 26 5.77 4.39 18.59
CA LYS A 26 5.06 4.90 19.77
C LYS A 26 4.82 3.80 20.83
N LYS A 27 4.87 2.53 20.44
CA LYS A 27 4.53 1.38 21.29
C LYS A 27 5.59 0.28 21.29
N HIS A 28 6.48 0.25 20.28
CA HIS A 28 7.50 -0.76 20.05
C HIS A 28 8.85 -0.12 19.82
N VAL A 29 9.91 -0.91 19.93
CA VAL A 29 11.19 -0.58 19.33
C VAL A 29 11.10 -0.94 17.84
N VAL A 30 11.54 -0.06 16.95
CA VAL A 30 11.47 -0.30 15.52
C VAL A 30 12.86 -0.32 14.91
N LYS A 31 13.13 -1.29 14.04
CA LYS A 31 14.33 -1.33 13.20
C LYS A 31 13.94 -1.11 11.75
N VAL A 32 14.32 0.03 11.19
CA VAL A 32 14.19 0.31 9.75
C VAL A 32 15.33 -0.39 9.02
N ILE A 33 15.00 -1.24 8.05
CA ILE A 33 15.93 -1.99 7.22
C ILE A 33 15.78 -1.51 5.78
N ASP A 34 16.78 -0.80 5.25
CA ASP A 34 16.71 -0.20 3.91
C ASP A 34 18.12 0.02 3.34
N ILE A 35 18.23 0.20 2.02
CA ILE A 35 19.49 0.58 1.37
C ILE A 35 19.92 2.02 1.68
N ARG A 36 18.95 2.87 2.04
CA ARG A 36 19.16 4.28 2.37
C ARG A 36 18.54 4.61 3.71
N GLU A 37 19.25 5.44 4.46
CA GLU A 37 18.71 6.01 5.68
C GLU A 37 17.47 6.87 5.35
N PRO A 38 16.42 6.80 6.19
CA PRO A 38 15.25 7.63 6.00
C PRO A 38 15.59 9.13 5.94
N THR A 39 14.88 9.87 5.10
CA THR A 39 15.05 11.34 4.99
C THR A 39 14.42 12.11 6.14
N TRP A 40 13.54 11.47 6.91
CA TRP A 40 12.96 12.03 8.13
C TRP A 40 13.82 11.69 9.35
N ASN A 41 13.76 12.54 10.39
CA ASN A 41 14.61 12.39 11.57
C ASN A 41 14.18 11.18 12.43
N ILE A 42 14.95 10.09 12.38
CA ILE A 42 14.67 8.87 13.17
C ILE A 42 14.95 9.06 14.67
N LYS A 43 15.76 10.06 15.06
CA LYS A 43 16.13 10.31 16.46
C LYS A 43 14.98 10.78 17.33
N ASP A 44 13.93 11.32 16.70
CA ASP A 44 12.71 11.75 17.41
C ASP A 44 11.80 10.58 17.78
N TYR A 45 12.21 9.35 17.42
CA TYR A 45 11.43 8.13 17.57
C TYR A 45 12.28 7.02 18.19
N ASN A 46 11.65 5.99 18.72
CA ASN A 46 12.31 4.77 19.17
C ASN A 46 12.66 3.86 17.97
N ILE A 47 13.49 4.39 17.08
CA ILE A 47 13.83 3.77 15.79
C ILE A 47 15.34 3.66 15.61
N SER A 48 15.82 2.47 15.25
CA SER A 48 17.17 2.21 14.76
C SER A 48 17.17 1.97 13.26
N PHE A 49 18.33 2.10 12.63
CA PHE A 49 18.53 1.87 11.20
C PHE A 49 19.54 0.76 10.95
N CYS A 50 19.19 -0.20 10.09
CA CYS A 50 20.07 -1.25 9.57
C CYS A 50 20.16 -1.09 8.05
N ARG A 51 21.35 -0.72 7.54
CA ARG A 51 21.58 -0.59 6.09
C ARG A 51 21.68 -1.97 5.48
N CYS A 52 20.75 -2.30 4.58
CA CYS A 52 20.71 -3.61 3.93
C CYS A 52 20.13 -3.55 2.52
N ASP A 53 20.79 -4.25 1.60
CA ASP A 53 20.22 -4.59 0.30
C ASP A 53 19.58 -5.98 0.40
N ILE A 54 18.28 -6.08 0.22
CA ILE A 54 17.53 -7.34 0.38
C ILE A 54 17.92 -8.43 -0.62
N ARG A 55 18.69 -8.09 -1.67
CA ARG A 55 19.29 -9.07 -2.57
C ARG A 55 20.37 -9.91 -1.91
N MET A 56 20.95 -9.40 -0.81
CA MET A 56 22.02 -10.02 -0.06
C MET A 56 21.44 -10.75 1.16
N PHE A 57 21.32 -12.08 1.06
CA PHE A 57 20.67 -12.89 2.10
C PHE A 57 21.29 -12.71 3.49
N ASP A 58 22.63 -12.76 3.59
CA ASP A 58 23.34 -12.64 4.87
C ASP A 58 23.02 -11.30 5.57
N CYS A 59 22.97 -10.22 4.79
CA CYS A 59 22.59 -8.90 5.30
C CYS A 59 21.15 -8.90 5.86
N VAL A 60 20.21 -9.51 5.14
CA VAL A 60 18.80 -9.61 5.58
C VAL A 60 18.71 -10.44 6.86
N GLN A 61 19.42 -11.56 6.91
CA GLN A 61 19.46 -12.45 8.07
C GLN A 61 20.02 -11.74 9.30
N GLU A 62 21.14 -11.01 9.16
CA GLU A 62 21.74 -10.23 10.23
C GLU A 62 20.80 -9.14 10.76
N CYS A 63 20.16 -8.36 9.86
CA CYS A 63 19.24 -7.29 10.26
C CYS A 63 17.98 -7.82 10.96
N LEU A 64 17.53 -9.05 10.65
CA LEU A 64 16.30 -9.65 11.21
C LEU A 64 16.55 -10.59 12.40
N GLN A 65 17.80 -10.91 12.78
CA GLN A 65 18.11 -11.94 13.77
C GLN A 65 17.49 -11.70 15.17
N ASP A 66 17.33 -10.43 15.57
CA ASP A 66 16.83 -9.99 16.88
C ASP A 66 15.38 -9.48 16.84
N VAL A 67 14.74 -9.49 15.69
CA VAL A 67 13.39 -8.97 15.46
C VAL A 67 12.31 -9.96 15.95
N ASP A 68 11.23 -9.46 16.52
CA ASP A 68 10.08 -10.28 16.94
C ASP A 68 9.05 -10.44 15.83
N VAL A 69 8.78 -9.37 15.06
CA VAL A 69 7.87 -9.38 13.89
C VAL A 69 8.50 -8.56 12.76
N ALA A 70 8.47 -9.10 11.55
CA ALA A 70 8.94 -8.41 10.35
C ALA A 70 7.77 -7.86 9.53
N ILE A 71 7.97 -6.67 8.93
CA ILE A 71 7.07 -6.09 7.92
C ILE A 71 7.87 -5.89 6.66
N HIS A 72 7.36 -6.36 5.52
CA HIS A 72 8.03 -6.24 4.23
C HIS A 72 7.29 -5.26 3.33
N THR A 73 7.92 -4.10 3.09
CA THR A 73 7.41 -3.01 2.24
C THR A 73 8.32 -2.71 1.05
N ALA A 74 9.53 -3.30 1.01
CA ALA A 74 10.50 -3.02 -0.03
C ALA A 74 10.03 -3.49 -1.41
N ILE A 75 10.13 -2.61 -2.39
CA ILE A 75 9.70 -2.86 -3.77
C ILE A 75 10.31 -1.84 -4.74
N ILE A 76 10.56 -2.28 -5.95
CA ILE A 76 10.74 -1.39 -7.12
C ILE A 76 9.37 -1.23 -7.79
N GLN A 77 8.89 0.01 -7.85
CA GLN A 77 7.59 0.38 -8.45
C GLN A 77 7.73 1.01 -9.85
N ILE A 78 6.60 1.30 -10.46
CA ILE A 78 6.49 2.10 -11.67
C ILE A 78 6.94 3.55 -11.36
N PRO A 79 7.72 4.21 -12.26
CA PRO A 79 8.12 3.74 -13.58
C PRO A 79 9.38 2.87 -13.58
N ARG A 80 10.15 2.86 -12.50
CA ARG A 80 11.49 2.26 -12.42
C ARG A 80 11.52 0.76 -12.76
N ILE A 81 10.50 -0.01 -12.40
CA ILE A 81 10.43 -1.43 -12.73
C ILE A 81 10.41 -1.67 -14.26
N ASN A 82 9.86 -0.72 -15.02
CA ASN A 82 9.82 -0.80 -16.49
C ASN A 82 11.14 -0.39 -17.14
N GLU A 83 11.89 0.48 -16.49
CA GLU A 83 13.20 0.98 -16.93
C GLU A 83 14.32 0.01 -16.55
N GLU A 84 14.31 -0.49 -15.32
CA GLU A 84 15.31 -1.38 -14.73
C GLU A 84 14.71 -2.77 -14.43
N LYS A 85 14.25 -3.48 -15.46
CA LYS A 85 13.49 -4.74 -15.33
C LYS A 85 14.23 -5.81 -14.53
N ARG A 86 15.55 -5.95 -14.75
CA ARG A 86 16.39 -6.92 -14.04
C ARG A 86 16.47 -6.58 -12.54
N LEU A 87 16.70 -5.31 -12.20
CA LEU A 87 16.70 -4.84 -10.82
C LEU A 87 15.32 -5.05 -10.16
N GLY A 88 14.23 -4.77 -10.90
CA GLY A 88 12.87 -5.06 -10.45
C GLY A 88 12.68 -6.52 -10.08
N PHE A 89 13.17 -7.44 -10.91
CA PHE A 89 13.15 -8.88 -10.61
C PHE A 89 13.98 -9.22 -9.37
N GLU A 90 15.23 -8.77 -9.30
CA GLU A 90 16.12 -9.08 -8.20
C GLU A 90 15.58 -8.60 -6.85
N ILE A 91 15.02 -7.41 -6.79
CA ILE A 91 14.46 -6.86 -5.55
C ILE A 91 13.11 -7.47 -5.23
N ASN A 92 12.18 -7.48 -6.18
CA ASN A 92 10.79 -7.84 -5.88
C ASN A 92 10.58 -9.36 -5.72
N TYR A 93 11.37 -10.19 -6.39
CA TYR A 93 11.27 -11.66 -6.29
C TYR A 93 12.36 -12.22 -5.37
N VAL A 94 13.63 -12.06 -5.74
CA VAL A 94 14.74 -12.64 -4.98
C VAL A 94 14.85 -12.00 -3.60
N GLY A 95 14.73 -10.66 -3.51
CA GLY A 95 14.72 -9.96 -2.24
C GLY A 95 13.58 -10.40 -1.33
N THR A 96 12.36 -10.59 -1.86
CA THR A 96 11.23 -11.09 -1.06
C THR A 96 11.48 -12.53 -0.57
N MET A 97 12.03 -13.40 -1.42
CA MET A 97 12.42 -14.74 -1.02
C MET A 97 13.46 -14.70 0.12
N ASN A 98 14.48 -13.84 0.00
CA ASN A 98 15.50 -13.69 1.05
C ASN A 98 14.89 -13.23 2.39
N VAL A 99 13.94 -12.29 2.35
CA VAL A 99 13.25 -11.82 3.58
C VAL A 99 12.44 -12.96 4.20
N CYS A 100 11.67 -13.69 3.40
CA CYS A 100 10.90 -14.84 3.88
C CYS A 100 11.78 -15.92 4.47
N GLU A 101 12.88 -16.26 3.81
CA GLU A 101 13.85 -17.28 4.26
C GLU A 101 14.54 -16.86 5.56
N ALA A 102 14.94 -15.58 5.70
CA ALA A 102 15.53 -15.08 6.93
C ALA A 102 14.55 -15.17 8.12
N VAL A 103 13.27 -14.84 7.89
CA VAL A 103 12.21 -15.02 8.89
C VAL A 103 12.00 -16.49 9.22
N TYR A 104 11.99 -17.37 8.23
CA TYR A 104 11.84 -18.82 8.41
C TYR A 104 12.95 -19.40 9.29
N ARG A 105 14.20 -19.05 9.01
CA ARG A 105 15.38 -19.56 9.76
C ARG A 105 15.56 -18.92 11.14
N SER A 106 15.01 -17.73 11.37
CA SER A 106 15.19 -17.05 12.67
C SER A 106 14.43 -17.80 13.77
N PRO A 107 15.07 -18.14 14.91
CA PRO A 107 14.36 -18.74 16.04
C PRO A 107 13.50 -17.70 16.79
N LYS A 108 13.71 -16.41 16.56
CA LYS A 108 13.08 -15.32 17.30
C LYS A 108 11.87 -14.73 16.57
N VAL A 109 11.96 -14.54 15.25
CA VAL A 109 10.88 -13.91 14.47
C VAL A 109 9.64 -14.78 14.48
N ARG A 110 8.51 -14.24 14.95
CA ARG A 110 7.21 -14.92 15.06
C ARG A 110 6.39 -14.85 13.78
N GLY A 111 6.64 -13.84 12.94
CA GLY A 111 5.93 -13.71 11.67
C GLY A 111 6.38 -12.55 10.81
N LEU A 112 5.85 -12.55 9.59
CA LEU A 112 6.07 -11.56 8.54
C LEU A 112 4.73 -11.03 8.04
N ILE A 113 4.64 -9.72 7.80
CA ILE A 113 3.50 -9.09 7.13
C ILE A 113 3.98 -8.41 5.85
N LEU A 114 3.49 -8.84 4.69
CA LEU A 114 3.77 -8.22 3.39
C LEU A 114 2.77 -7.10 3.09
N THR A 115 3.26 -5.96 2.58
CA THR A 115 2.40 -5.00 1.88
C THR A 115 2.08 -5.50 0.48
N GLY A 116 0.89 -6.06 0.30
CA GLY A 116 0.32 -6.45 -1.00
C GLY A 116 -0.32 -5.27 -1.72
N THR A 117 -1.11 -5.56 -2.75
CA THR A 117 -1.86 -4.55 -3.52
C THR A 117 -3.17 -5.11 -4.06
N TRP A 118 -4.19 -4.29 -4.14
CA TRP A 118 -5.46 -4.62 -4.79
C TRP A 118 -5.33 -4.89 -6.31
N HIS A 119 -4.29 -4.37 -6.95
CA HIS A 119 -4.06 -4.58 -8.39
C HIS A 119 -3.89 -6.06 -8.79
N VAL A 120 -3.67 -6.95 -7.82
CA VAL A 120 -3.64 -8.41 -8.08
C VAL A 120 -4.97 -8.92 -8.65
N PHE A 121 -6.09 -8.24 -8.40
CA PHE A 121 -7.42 -8.57 -8.97
C PHE A 121 -7.56 -8.16 -10.43
N GLY A 122 -6.63 -7.39 -10.97
CA GLY A 122 -6.80 -6.66 -12.21
C GLY A 122 -7.67 -5.41 -12.03
N GLU A 123 -7.74 -4.59 -13.06
CA GLU A 123 -8.49 -3.33 -13.07
C GLU A 123 -9.70 -3.40 -13.99
N SER A 124 -9.58 -4.11 -15.12
CA SER A 124 -10.62 -4.21 -16.15
C SER A 124 -11.46 -5.47 -16.01
N GLY A 125 -12.75 -5.37 -16.36
CA GLY A 125 -13.70 -6.48 -16.36
C GLY A 125 -13.91 -7.08 -14.96
N LEU A 126 -13.83 -6.27 -13.91
CA LEU A 126 -14.26 -6.68 -12.57
C LEU A 126 -15.78 -6.85 -12.55
N ALA A 127 -16.26 -7.95 -12.00
CA ALA A 127 -17.70 -8.25 -11.87
C ALA A 127 -17.96 -9.12 -10.64
N GLY A 128 -19.16 -9.00 -10.05
CA GLY A 128 -19.56 -9.78 -8.89
C GLY A 128 -18.91 -9.31 -7.59
N VAL A 129 -18.64 -10.22 -6.67
CA VAL A 129 -18.01 -9.92 -5.38
C VAL A 129 -16.49 -10.06 -5.49
N VAL A 130 -15.76 -9.05 -5.09
CA VAL A 130 -14.30 -9.01 -5.03
C VAL A 130 -13.88 -9.07 -3.58
N ASP A 131 -13.51 -10.25 -3.12
CA ASP A 131 -12.96 -10.53 -1.80
C ASP A 131 -11.53 -11.10 -1.92
N GLU A 132 -10.96 -11.64 -0.85
CA GLU A 132 -9.61 -12.21 -0.86
C GLU A 132 -9.49 -13.45 -1.76
N SER A 133 -10.59 -14.14 -2.05
CA SER A 133 -10.64 -15.35 -2.88
C SER A 133 -10.82 -15.07 -4.37
N PHE A 134 -11.00 -13.82 -4.78
CA PHE A 134 -11.30 -13.43 -6.18
C PHE A 134 -10.24 -13.89 -7.19
N GLY A 135 -9.01 -14.17 -6.73
CA GLY A 135 -7.92 -14.69 -7.55
C GLY A 135 -7.06 -13.60 -8.19
N TYR A 136 -6.02 -14.05 -8.91
CA TYR A 136 -5.06 -13.16 -9.56
C TYR A 136 -5.41 -12.98 -11.03
N ARG A 137 -5.38 -11.72 -11.49
CA ARG A 137 -5.73 -11.37 -12.87
C ARG A 137 -4.72 -10.37 -13.47
N PRO A 138 -3.44 -10.78 -13.61
CA PRO A 138 -2.35 -9.88 -14.03
C PRO A 138 -2.51 -9.30 -15.43
N ASP A 139 -3.25 -10.00 -16.32
CA ASP A 139 -3.49 -9.55 -17.68
C ASP A 139 -4.66 -8.55 -17.82
N LYS A 140 -5.30 -8.20 -16.69
CA LYS A 140 -6.42 -7.26 -16.65
C LYS A 140 -6.03 -5.89 -16.09
N VAL A 141 -4.78 -5.50 -16.27
CA VAL A 141 -4.22 -4.18 -15.90
C VAL A 141 -3.66 -3.47 -17.13
N GLU A 142 -3.44 -2.15 -17.03
CA GLU A 142 -2.74 -1.40 -18.09
C GLU A 142 -1.33 -1.96 -18.32
N ASP A 143 -0.87 -1.95 -19.56
CA ASP A 143 0.44 -2.51 -19.97
C ASP A 143 1.60 -1.97 -19.12
N ARG A 144 1.58 -0.67 -18.80
CA ARG A 144 2.60 -0.04 -17.96
C ARG A 144 2.66 -0.60 -16.53
N ALA A 145 1.57 -1.19 -16.04
CA ALA A 145 1.45 -1.73 -14.68
C ALA A 145 1.74 -3.23 -14.63
N ARG A 146 1.83 -3.92 -15.77
CA ARG A 146 1.88 -5.39 -15.83
C ARG A 146 3.08 -5.98 -15.09
N LEU A 147 4.30 -5.46 -15.28
CA LEU A 147 5.49 -5.95 -14.55
C LEU A 147 5.38 -5.74 -13.05
N TYR A 148 4.83 -4.61 -12.64
CA TYR A 148 4.57 -4.34 -11.22
C TYR A 148 3.58 -5.35 -10.64
N VAL A 149 2.47 -5.60 -11.33
CA VAL A 149 1.43 -6.53 -10.85
C VAL A 149 1.95 -7.97 -10.81
N PHE A 150 2.69 -8.42 -11.84
CA PHE A 150 3.37 -9.71 -11.80
C PHE A 150 4.28 -9.84 -10.58
N SER A 151 5.07 -8.81 -10.30
CA SER A 151 5.97 -8.84 -9.14
C SER A 151 5.23 -8.85 -7.81
N LYS A 152 4.12 -8.14 -7.70
CA LYS A 152 3.27 -8.14 -6.49
C LYS A 152 2.57 -9.47 -6.26
N ILE A 153 2.08 -10.11 -7.31
CA ILE A 153 1.53 -11.48 -7.24
C ILE A 153 2.63 -12.44 -6.78
N ALA A 154 3.83 -12.35 -7.36
CA ALA A 154 4.94 -13.22 -6.97
C ALA A 154 5.36 -13.01 -5.51
N GLN A 155 5.45 -11.76 -5.03
CA GLN A 155 5.71 -11.48 -3.61
C GLN A 155 4.66 -12.17 -2.71
N GLU A 156 3.38 -12.02 -3.04
CA GLU A 156 2.30 -12.65 -2.27
C GLU A 156 2.37 -14.18 -2.34
N VAL A 157 2.63 -14.77 -3.50
CA VAL A 157 2.77 -16.22 -3.66
C VAL A 157 3.96 -16.76 -2.86
N ILE A 158 5.11 -16.07 -2.87
CA ILE A 158 6.28 -16.43 -2.07
C ILE A 158 5.92 -16.39 -0.57
N VAL A 159 5.32 -15.32 -0.08
CA VAL A 159 4.92 -15.17 1.32
C VAL A 159 3.95 -16.28 1.73
N ARG A 160 2.93 -16.56 0.91
CA ARG A 160 1.97 -17.64 1.17
C ARG A 160 2.58 -19.03 1.12
N TYR A 161 3.60 -19.24 0.27
CA TYR A 161 4.34 -20.50 0.24
C TYR A 161 5.05 -20.75 1.59
N TYR A 162 5.71 -19.71 2.15
CA TYR A 162 6.35 -19.80 3.46
C TYR A 162 5.34 -19.98 4.60
N ASP A 163 4.15 -19.41 4.48
CA ASP A 163 3.05 -19.62 5.42
C ASP A 163 2.58 -21.09 5.47
N GLU A 164 2.47 -21.75 4.32
CA GLU A 164 2.04 -23.15 4.23
C GLU A 164 3.13 -24.14 4.71
N MET A 165 4.40 -23.74 4.71
CA MET A 165 5.51 -24.62 5.10
C MET A 165 6.04 -24.36 6.52
N SER A 166 5.47 -23.42 7.27
CA SER A 166 6.01 -22.92 8.52
C SER A 166 4.93 -22.82 9.60
N ASP A 167 5.34 -22.95 10.85
CA ASP A 167 4.48 -22.68 12.03
C ASP A 167 4.43 -21.18 12.39
N LYS A 168 5.06 -20.32 11.58
CA LYS A 168 5.04 -18.87 11.76
C LYS A 168 3.98 -18.21 10.91
N VAL A 169 3.52 -17.04 11.33
CA VAL A 169 2.54 -16.26 10.57
C VAL A 169 3.22 -15.55 9.39
N TYR A 170 2.78 -15.81 8.17
CA TYR A 170 3.13 -15.03 6.99
C TYR A 170 1.87 -14.40 6.40
N GLY A 171 1.58 -13.17 6.83
CA GLY A 171 0.39 -12.44 6.42
C GLY A 171 0.62 -11.52 5.23
N VAL A 172 -0.47 -11.19 4.54
CA VAL A 172 -0.48 -10.24 3.42
C VAL A 172 -1.60 -9.23 3.63
N VAL A 173 -1.28 -7.95 3.48
CA VAL A 173 -2.28 -6.88 3.47
C VAL A 173 -2.30 -6.24 2.07
N ARG A 174 -3.30 -6.57 1.26
CA ARG A 174 -3.50 -5.99 -0.08
C ARG A 174 -4.06 -4.59 0.06
N LEU A 175 -3.19 -3.60 -0.12
CA LEU A 175 -3.53 -2.20 0.05
C LEU A 175 -4.25 -1.64 -1.18
N GLY A 176 -5.23 -0.77 -0.95
CA GLY A 176 -5.68 0.20 -1.92
C GLY A 176 -4.58 1.18 -2.31
N THR A 177 -4.87 2.07 -3.26
CA THR A 177 -4.00 3.21 -3.53
C THR A 177 -3.98 4.10 -2.29
N VAL A 178 -2.81 4.19 -1.63
CA VAL A 178 -2.70 4.82 -0.32
C VAL A 178 -2.71 6.33 -0.45
N LEU A 179 -3.69 6.97 0.20
CA LEU A 179 -3.85 8.41 0.30
C LEU A 179 -3.26 8.91 1.62
N GLY A 180 -2.43 9.93 1.58
CA GLY A 180 -1.85 10.54 2.77
C GLY A 180 -0.69 11.45 2.43
N GLU A 181 -0.24 12.23 3.42
CA GLU A 181 0.91 13.10 3.26
C GLU A 181 2.18 12.30 2.96
N GLY A 182 3.01 12.80 2.04
CA GLY A 182 4.21 12.11 1.57
C GLY A 182 3.95 11.04 0.51
N MET A 183 2.70 10.87 0.03
CA MET A 183 2.40 9.98 -1.08
C MET A 183 3.15 10.38 -2.36
N PRO A 184 3.46 9.42 -3.27
CA PRO A 184 4.26 9.71 -4.47
C PRO A 184 3.68 10.84 -5.32
N GLU A 185 4.52 11.77 -5.75
CA GLU A 185 4.13 12.98 -6.49
C GLU A 185 3.40 12.69 -7.82
N LYS A 186 3.81 11.63 -8.53
CA LYS A 186 3.27 11.28 -9.85
C LYS A 186 1.97 10.45 -9.79
N THR A 187 1.20 10.56 -8.70
CA THR A 187 -0.13 9.96 -8.62
C THR A 187 -1.20 10.92 -9.13
N ALA A 188 -2.29 10.39 -9.68
CA ALA A 188 -3.41 11.23 -10.16
C ALA A 188 -3.92 12.19 -9.08
N THR A 189 -4.03 11.71 -7.84
CA THR A 189 -4.48 12.53 -6.69
C THR A 189 -3.57 13.73 -6.45
N ASN A 190 -2.23 13.49 -6.36
CA ASN A 190 -1.28 14.58 -6.16
C ASN A 190 -1.27 15.56 -7.33
N ILE A 191 -1.26 15.05 -8.57
CA ILE A 191 -1.28 15.88 -9.76
C ILE A 191 -2.53 16.78 -9.78
N PHE A 192 -3.71 16.23 -9.48
CA PHE A 192 -4.95 17.00 -9.46
C PHE A 192 -4.96 18.05 -8.33
N ILE A 193 -4.51 17.69 -7.14
CA ILE A 193 -4.42 18.64 -6.01
C ILE A 193 -3.45 19.78 -6.36
N GLU A 194 -2.24 19.49 -6.83
CA GLU A 194 -1.23 20.50 -7.13
C GLU A 194 -1.66 21.45 -8.26
N ARG A 195 -2.21 20.90 -9.35
CA ARG A 195 -2.74 21.69 -10.47
C ARG A 195 -3.93 22.54 -10.02
N GLY A 196 -4.88 21.92 -9.33
CA GLY A 196 -6.06 22.60 -8.86
C GLY A 196 -5.76 23.77 -7.93
N LEU A 197 -4.81 23.61 -6.99
CA LEU A 197 -4.38 24.68 -6.10
C LEU A 197 -3.64 25.82 -6.82
N ARG A 198 -3.12 25.59 -8.04
CA ARG A 198 -2.58 26.64 -8.92
C ARG A 198 -3.65 27.28 -9.81
N GLY A 199 -4.92 26.84 -9.72
CA GLY A 199 -6.00 27.28 -10.60
C GLY A 199 -5.93 26.72 -12.01
N GLU A 200 -5.08 25.73 -12.25
CA GLU A 200 -4.96 25.01 -13.53
C GLU A 200 -6.08 24.00 -13.70
N SER A 201 -6.40 23.65 -14.97
CA SER A 201 -7.40 22.61 -15.27
C SER A 201 -6.94 21.23 -14.80
N LEU A 202 -7.87 20.46 -14.21
CA LEU A 202 -7.70 19.05 -13.92
C LEU A 202 -7.97 18.24 -15.19
N THR A 203 -7.05 17.38 -15.57
CA THR A 203 -7.05 16.76 -16.91
C THR A 203 -7.13 15.23 -16.85
N PRO A 204 -8.31 14.64 -16.51
CA PRO A 204 -8.51 13.22 -16.65
C PRO A 204 -8.44 12.80 -18.12
N PHE A 205 -7.80 11.65 -18.39
CA PHE A 205 -7.70 11.11 -19.74
C PHE A 205 -8.96 10.34 -20.12
N LYS A 206 -9.53 10.61 -21.30
CA LYS A 206 -10.77 10.01 -21.81
C LYS A 206 -10.76 8.48 -21.77
N HIS A 207 -9.65 7.84 -22.15
CA HIS A 207 -9.54 6.39 -22.22
C HIS A 207 -9.61 5.70 -20.83
N SER A 208 -9.28 6.42 -19.76
CA SER A 208 -9.21 5.87 -18.39
C SER A 208 -9.99 6.67 -17.33
N MET A 209 -10.78 7.69 -17.72
CA MET A 209 -11.52 8.52 -16.76
C MET A 209 -12.52 7.75 -15.91
N TYR A 210 -13.06 6.67 -16.41
CA TYR A 210 -13.98 5.79 -15.69
C TYR A 210 -13.31 4.60 -15.01
N ARG A 211 -11.97 4.58 -14.91
CA ARG A 211 -11.26 3.53 -14.17
C ARG A 211 -11.67 3.56 -12.70
N PRO A 212 -12.24 2.45 -12.17
CA PRO A 212 -12.58 2.36 -10.76
C PRO A 212 -11.32 2.11 -9.93
N MET A 213 -10.95 3.08 -9.10
CA MET A 213 -9.80 3.00 -8.20
C MET A 213 -10.25 2.64 -6.80
N LEU A 214 -9.53 1.71 -6.17
CA LEU A 214 -9.70 1.38 -4.76
C LEU A 214 -8.65 2.12 -3.95
N TYR A 215 -9.10 2.92 -2.99
CA TYR A 215 -8.26 3.74 -2.14
C TYR A 215 -8.22 3.23 -0.70
N VAL A 216 -7.23 3.66 0.05
CA VAL A 216 -7.15 3.51 1.50
C VAL A 216 -6.40 4.71 2.10
N ASP A 217 -6.83 5.17 3.26
CA ASP A 217 -6.12 6.22 4.00
C ASP A 217 -4.87 5.66 4.69
N VAL A 218 -3.76 6.41 4.69
CA VAL A 218 -2.52 6.00 5.35
C VAL A 218 -2.70 5.74 6.85
N ARG A 219 -3.64 6.44 7.50
CA ARG A 219 -3.98 6.24 8.93
C ARG A 219 -4.62 4.87 9.15
N ASP A 220 -5.46 4.40 8.24
CA ASP A 220 -6.01 3.05 8.30
C ASP A 220 -4.92 2.00 8.01
N VAL A 221 -3.98 2.30 7.10
CA VAL A 221 -2.83 1.40 6.85
C VAL A 221 -2.02 1.23 8.13
N VAL A 222 -1.52 2.31 8.73
CA VAL A 222 -0.65 2.20 9.91
C VAL A 222 -1.37 1.55 11.10
N ARG A 223 -2.66 1.88 11.31
CA ARG A 223 -3.52 1.25 12.33
C ARG A 223 -3.66 -0.27 12.09
N SER A 224 -3.86 -0.67 10.84
CA SER A 224 -4.03 -2.08 10.49
C SER A 224 -2.76 -2.89 10.72
N PHE A 225 -1.60 -2.32 10.39
CA PHE A 225 -0.31 -2.97 10.65
C PHE A 225 -0.01 -3.03 12.16
N ASP A 226 -0.32 -2.00 12.94
CA ASP A 226 -0.21 -2.03 14.41
C ASP A 226 -1.05 -3.18 15.02
N ILE A 227 -2.32 -3.29 14.60
CA ILE A 227 -3.20 -4.36 15.07
C ILE A 227 -2.66 -5.73 14.65
N TYR A 228 -2.23 -5.89 13.40
CA TYR A 228 -1.73 -7.18 12.92
C TYR A 228 -0.46 -7.61 13.66
N VAL A 229 0.49 -6.68 13.84
CA VAL A 229 1.72 -6.93 14.64
C VAL A 229 1.35 -7.40 16.05
N ASN A 230 0.45 -6.69 16.74
CA ASN A 230 0.03 -7.07 18.09
C ASN A 230 -0.66 -8.45 18.12
N LYS A 231 -1.46 -8.80 17.12
CA LYS A 231 -2.06 -10.13 17.01
C LYS A 231 -1.01 -11.24 16.84
N ILE A 232 0.05 -11.01 16.06
CA ILE A 232 1.17 -11.96 15.95
C ILE A 232 1.90 -12.10 17.31
N LEU A 233 2.21 -10.98 17.95
CA LEU A 233 2.90 -10.96 19.24
C LEU A 233 2.11 -11.68 20.35
N ASN A 234 0.79 -11.58 20.31
CA ASN A 234 -0.11 -12.20 21.29
C ASN A 234 -0.53 -13.63 20.92
N ASN A 235 -0.07 -14.19 19.78
CA ASN A 235 -0.50 -15.48 19.22
C ASN A 235 -2.03 -15.52 18.94
N GLU A 236 -2.63 -14.40 18.52
CA GLU A 236 -4.06 -14.27 18.22
C GLU A 236 -4.38 -14.53 16.74
N VAL A 237 -3.36 -14.82 15.91
CA VAL A 237 -3.57 -15.17 14.50
C VAL A 237 -3.82 -16.67 14.39
N GLU A 238 -4.97 -17.04 13.84
CA GLU A 238 -5.30 -18.45 13.64
C GLU A 238 -4.42 -19.09 12.55
N MET A 239 -3.71 -20.14 12.90
CA MET A 239 -2.81 -20.89 11.99
C MET A 239 -3.52 -22.02 11.24
N ARG A 240 -4.78 -22.31 11.56
CA ARG A 240 -5.58 -23.31 10.86
C ARG A 240 -6.09 -22.78 9.51
N GLY A 241 -6.28 -23.68 8.54
CA GLY A 241 -6.75 -23.33 7.20
C GLY A 241 -5.62 -22.93 6.27
N SER A 242 -5.96 -22.55 5.04
CA SER A 242 -4.98 -22.17 4.01
C SER A 242 -4.37 -20.79 4.30
N SER A 243 -3.22 -20.52 3.70
CA SER A 243 -2.55 -19.20 3.74
C SER A 243 -3.45 -18.03 3.34
N LEU A 244 -4.50 -18.29 2.56
CA LEU A 244 -5.48 -17.26 2.20
C LEU A 244 -6.20 -16.68 3.42
N SER A 245 -6.32 -17.44 4.53
CA SER A 245 -6.94 -16.93 5.77
C SER A 245 -6.18 -15.74 6.37
N ARG A 246 -4.88 -15.64 6.10
CA ARG A 246 -3.98 -14.57 6.57
C ARG A 246 -3.76 -13.44 5.54
N VAL A 247 -4.47 -13.47 4.42
CA VAL A 247 -4.53 -12.39 3.43
C VAL A 247 -5.70 -11.47 3.76
N LEU A 248 -5.50 -10.16 3.75
CA LEU A 248 -6.52 -9.14 4.01
C LEU A 248 -6.59 -8.14 2.86
N ASN A 249 -7.80 -7.74 2.46
CA ASN A 249 -8.03 -6.65 1.53
C ASN A 249 -8.27 -5.35 2.31
N LEU A 250 -7.28 -4.49 2.39
CA LEU A 250 -7.38 -3.20 3.07
C LEU A 250 -7.61 -2.08 2.05
N VAL A 251 -8.86 -1.94 1.65
CA VAL A 251 -9.32 -0.96 0.67
C VAL A 251 -10.65 -0.36 1.14
N TYR A 252 -10.91 0.90 0.83
CA TYR A 252 -12.25 1.45 0.98
C TYR A 252 -13.18 0.76 -0.03
N PRO A 253 -14.34 0.21 0.40
CA PRO A 253 -15.11 -0.71 -0.44
C PRO A 253 -15.81 -0.05 -1.63
N GLU A 254 -15.99 1.27 -1.60
CA GLU A 254 -16.60 2.02 -2.70
C GLU A 254 -15.50 2.55 -3.65
N PRO A 255 -15.46 2.08 -4.91
CA PRO A 255 -14.48 2.57 -5.87
C PRO A 255 -14.78 4.02 -6.28
N VAL A 256 -13.71 4.80 -6.46
CA VAL A 256 -13.76 6.18 -6.98
C VAL A 256 -13.12 6.20 -8.36
N THR A 257 -13.84 6.66 -9.38
CA THR A 257 -13.26 6.80 -10.72
C THR A 257 -12.28 7.97 -10.80
N ILE A 258 -11.43 7.99 -11.83
CA ILE A 258 -10.49 9.12 -12.05
C ILE A 258 -11.25 10.43 -12.29
N LEU A 259 -12.41 10.37 -12.94
CA LEU A 259 -13.27 11.55 -13.14
C LEU A 259 -13.84 12.04 -11.80
N GLU A 260 -14.41 11.14 -11.00
CA GLU A 260 -14.91 11.48 -9.66
C GLU A 260 -13.80 12.00 -8.74
N LEU A 261 -12.58 11.47 -8.87
CA LEU A 261 -11.43 12.00 -8.14
C LEU A 261 -11.16 13.47 -8.50
N ALA A 262 -11.22 13.82 -9.80
CA ALA A 262 -11.07 15.21 -10.24
C ALA A 262 -12.20 16.09 -9.71
N GLU A 263 -13.43 15.62 -9.69
CA GLU A 263 -14.59 16.31 -9.12
C GLU A 263 -14.42 16.55 -7.61
N ILE A 264 -14.03 15.51 -6.86
CA ILE A 264 -13.78 15.61 -5.42
C ILE A 264 -12.70 16.65 -5.13
N VAL A 265 -11.61 16.65 -5.88
CA VAL A 265 -10.52 17.64 -5.72
C VAL A 265 -10.99 19.04 -6.04
N ARG A 266 -11.68 19.26 -7.20
CA ARG A 266 -12.26 20.55 -7.59
C ARG A 266 -13.17 21.12 -6.49
N ASP A 267 -14.15 20.32 -6.07
CA ASP A 267 -15.16 20.76 -5.12
C ASP A 267 -14.56 21.04 -3.74
N THR A 268 -13.56 20.24 -3.35
CA THR A 268 -12.81 20.46 -2.10
C THR A 268 -12.02 21.78 -2.14
N ILE A 269 -11.30 22.04 -3.23
CA ILE A 269 -10.54 23.30 -3.38
C ILE A 269 -11.49 24.49 -3.41
N ALA A 270 -12.56 24.42 -4.19
CA ALA A 270 -13.55 25.49 -4.27
C ALA A 270 -14.14 25.82 -2.88
N ARG A 271 -14.53 24.81 -2.12
CA ARG A 271 -15.08 24.98 -0.78
C ARG A 271 -14.04 25.56 0.21
N LEU A 272 -12.84 25.01 0.25
CA LEU A 272 -11.80 25.45 1.20
C LEU A 272 -11.20 26.82 0.88
N THR A 273 -11.35 27.29 -0.36
CA THR A 273 -10.91 28.63 -0.78
C THR A 273 -12.07 29.63 -0.84
N ASN A 274 -13.26 29.27 -0.34
CA ASN A 274 -14.48 30.11 -0.42
C ASN A 274 -14.77 30.58 -1.85
N GLY A 275 -14.59 29.71 -2.84
CA GLY A 275 -14.82 29.99 -4.26
C GLY A 275 -13.75 30.84 -4.96
N LYS A 276 -12.64 31.20 -4.27
CA LYS A 276 -11.53 31.95 -4.90
C LYS A 276 -10.81 31.14 -5.97
N ILE A 277 -10.73 29.82 -5.79
CA ILE A 277 -10.12 28.91 -6.76
C ILE A 277 -11.15 27.82 -7.09
N VAL A 278 -11.55 27.75 -8.36
CA VAL A 278 -12.47 26.74 -8.89
C VAL A 278 -11.85 26.13 -10.14
N PRO A 279 -11.03 25.06 -10.02
CA PRO A 279 -10.35 24.45 -11.15
C PRO A 279 -11.38 23.91 -12.17
N LYS A 280 -11.11 24.07 -13.47
CA LYS A 280 -11.91 23.41 -14.50
C LYS A 280 -11.52 21.94 -14.61
N ILE A 281 -12.46 21.10 -15.04
CA ILE A 281 -12.17 19.71 -15.43
C ILE A 281 -12.21 19.67 -16.95
N GLU A 282 -11.10 19.29 -17.56
CA GLU A 282 -10.97 19.20 -19.02
C GLU A 282 -10.54 17.77 -19.39
N ILE A 283 -11.44 17.03 -20.06
CA ILE A 283 -11.17 15.66 -20.47
C ILE A 283 -10.22 15.68 -21.67
N VAL A 284 -9.05 15.05 -21.52
CA VAL A 284 -8.03 14.98 -22.56
C VAL A 284 -8.21 13.70 -23.36
N ASP A 285 -8.45 13.83 -24.66
CA ASP A 285 -8.49 12.72 -25.61
C ASP A 285 -7.08 12.48 -26.20
N GLN A 286 -6.50 11.31 -25.91
CA GLN A 286 -5.20 10.90 -26.45
C GLN A 286 -5.33 9.97 -27.67
N GLY A 287 -6.53 9.83 -28.24
CA GLY A 287 -6.80 8.92 -29.36
C GLY A 287 -6.76 7.43 -28.98
N LEU A 288 -6.73 7.12 -27.68
CA LEU A 288 -6.72 5.75 -27.16
C LEU A 288 -8.15 5.24 -26.95
N GLN A 289 -8.37 3.94 -27.21
CA GLN A 289 -9.66 3.32 -26.95
C GLN A 289 -10.01 3.34 -25.45
N PRO A 290 -11.26 3.65 -25.07
CA PRO A 290 -11.68 3.58 -23.70
C PRO A 290 -11.52 2.18 -23.10
N LEU A 291 -10.82 2.09 -21.97
CA LEU A 291 -10.63 0.84 -21.23
C LEU A 291 -11.78 0.54 -20.28
N PHE A 292 -12.54 1.57 -19.91
CA PHE A 292 -13.60 1.51 -18.92
C PHE A 292 -14.80 2.31 -19.40
N THR A 293 -15.97 1.87 -18.98
CA THR A 293 -17.27 2.54 -19.20
C THR A 293 -17.75 3.13 -17.89
N GLU A 294 -18.67 4.09 -17.94
CA GLU A 294 -19.22 4.77 -16.77
C GLU A 294 -19.80 3.80 -15.73
N ASP A 295 -20.39 2.70 -16.21
CA ASP A 295 -20.99 1.65 -15.37
C ASP A 295 -19.95 0.65 -14.82
N SER A 296 -18.67 0.74 -15.20
CA SER A 296 -17.64 -0.24 -14.80
C SER A 296 -17.51 -0.38 -13.29
N LYS A 297 -17.65 0.71 -12.53
CA LYS A 297 -17.57 0.69 -11.06
C LYS A 297 -18.75 0.02 -10.36
N TYR A 298 -19.90 -0.11 -11.04
CA TYR A 298 -21.12 -0.72 -10.49
C TYR A 298 -21.23 -2.22 -10.79
N LYS A 299 -20.34 -2.77 -11.62
CA LYS A 299 -20.35 -4.18 -12.01
C LYS A 299 -19.81 -5.11 -10.92
N PHE A 300 -19.12 -4.58 -9.93
CA PHE A 300 -18.55 -5.34 -8.84
C PHE A 300 -18.78 -4.67 -7.49
N LYS A 301 -18.72 -5.47 -6.45
CA LYS A 301 -18.78 -5.02 -5.04
C LYS A 301 -17.55 -5.54 -4.33
N VAL A 302 -16.84 -4.68 -3.64
CA VAL A 302 -15.71 -5.11 -2.81
C VAL A 302 -16.22 -5.54 -1.45
N ASP A 303 -15.86 -6.76 -1.04
CA ASP A 303 -16.14 -7.27 0.30
C ASP A 303 -14.86 -7.27 1.15
N ILE A 304 -14.89 -6.48 2.22
CA ILE A 304 -13.81 -6.38 3.20
C ILE A 304 -14.23 -6.89 4.58
N SER A 305 -15.33 -7.62 4.66
CA SER A 305 -15.87 -8.11 5.95
C SER A 305 -14.86 -8.91 6.75
N LYS A 306 -14.05 -9.74 6.06
CA LYS A 306 -12.96 -10.47 6.68
C LYS A 306 -11.93 -9.54 7.32
N THR A 307 -11.51 -8.50 6.60
CA THR A 307 -10.55 -7.50 7.09
C THR A 307 -11.10 -6.75 8.30
N ILE A 308 -12.33 -6.27 8.23
CA ILE A 308 -13.01 -5.58 9.34
C ILE A 308 -13.08 -6.49 10.58
N LYS A 309 -13.50 -7.74 10.40
CA LYS A 309 -13.57 -8.73 11.50
C LYS A 309 -12.18 -9.04 12.08
N PHE A 310 -11.18 -9.27 11.21
CA PHE A 310 -9.83 -9.59 11.66
C PHE A 310 -9.20 -8.44 12.45
N LEU A 311 -9.36 -7.21 11.97
CA LEU A 311 -8.79 -6.04 12.62
C LEU A 311 -9.63 -5.53 13.80
N GLY A 312 -10.89 -5.95 13.94
CA GLY A 312 -11.80 -5.45 14.98
C GLY A 312 -12.07 -3.94 14.84
N ILE A 313 -12.18 -3.45 13.61
CA ILE A 313 -12.49 -2.05 13.29
C ILE A 313 -13.91 -1.93 12.76
N GLU A 314 -14.55 -0.77 12.92
CA GLU A 314 -15.92 -0.57 12.44
C GLU A 314 -15.95 -0.15 10.96
N LYS A 315 -15.09 0.78 10.59
CA LYS A 315 -15.04 1.36 9.23
C LYS A 315 -13.65 1.93 8.91
N LEU A 316 -13.42 2.11 7.61
CA LEU A 316 -12.26 2.81 7.06
C LEU A 316 -12.61 4.29 6.77
N ILE A 317 -11.57 5.12 6.65
CA ILE A 317 -11.70 6.54 6.29
C ILE A 317 -12.07 6.66 4.81
N GLU A 318 -13.09 7.44 4.53
CA GLU A 318 -13.55 7.69 3.15
C GLU A 318 -12.48 8.44 2.33
N PRO A 319 -12.26 8.07 1.05
CA PRO A 319 -11.29 8.74 0.19
C PRO A 319 -11.52 10.26 0.08
N ARG A 320 -12.78 10.70 0.07
CA ARG A 320 -13.13 12.14 0.08
C ARG A 320 -12.55 12.86 1.29
N ARG A 321 -12.58 12.23 2.47
CA ARG A 321 -11.99 12.81 3.69
C ARG A 321 -10.48 12.89 3.61
N SER A 322 -9.83 11.84 3.11
CA SER A 322 -8.37 11.81 2.89
C SER A 322 -7.92 12.92 1.93
N ILE A 323 -8.67 13.11 0.83
CA ILE A 323 -8.40 14.17 -0.15
C ILE A 323 -8.61 15.55 0.47
N GLU A 324 -9.65 15.74 1.26
CA GLU A 324 -9.90 17.00 1.98
C GLU A 324 -8.73 17.35 2.91
N ASP A 325 -8.26 16.40 3.68
CA ASP A 325 -7.14 16.60 4.60
C ASP A 325 -5.84 16.93 3.84
N LEU A 326 -5.57 16.25 2.72
CA LEU A 326 -4.44 16.57 1.84
C LEU A 326 -4.50 17.99 1.27
N VAL A 327 -5.66 18.41 0.79
CA VAL A 327 -5.85 19.78 0.27
C VAL A 327 -5.64 20.82 1.37
N LYS A 328 -6.15 20.59 2.59
CA LYS A 328 -5.93 21.49 3.75
C LYS A 328 -4.45 21.64 4.08
N ILE A 329 -3.72 20.53 4.18
CA ILE A 329 -2.27 20.56 4.45
C ILE A 329 -1.52 21.36 3.39
N ARG A 330 -1.83 21.13 2.10
CA ARG A 330 -1.16 21.86 1.01
C ARG A 330 -1.52 23.35 0.96
N LEU A 331 -2.74 23.72 1.33
CA LEU A 331 -3.12 25.13 1.47
C LEU A 331 -2.34 25.83 2.60
N GLN A 332 -2.17 25.16 3.74
CA GLN A 332 -1.39 25.69 4.87
C GLN A 332 0.08 25.95 4.52
N HIS A 333 0.69 25.09 3.71
CA HIS A 333 2.08 25.27 3.26
C HIS A 333 2.27 26.38 2.21
N ARG A 334 1.17 26.92 1.65
CA ARG A 334 1.21 28.00 0.64
C ARG A 334 0.90 29.39 1.22
N MET A 335 0.40 29.45 2.44
CA MET A 335 0.19 30.68 3.21
C MET A 335 1.43 31.04 4.01
#